data_6b29ecfd34e273cf4a3315dee7877c17
#
_entry.id   6b29ecfd34e273cf4a3315dee7877c17
#
_cell.length_a   1.000
_cell.length_b   1.000
_cell.length_c   1.000
_cell.angle_alpha   90.00
_cell.angle_beta   90.00
_cell.angle_gamma   90.00
#
_symmetry.space_group_name_H-M   'P 1'
#
loop_
_entity.id
_entity.type
_entity.pdbx_description
1 polymer ?
#
loop_
_entity_poly.entity_id
_entity_poly.type
_entity_poly.pdbx_seq_one_letter_code
_entity_poly.pdbx_strand_id
1 'polypeptide(L)'
;MRRPAVLLTLASIALLGATAVAVVKARQPEPAVALPPEPATVEAAPVATLPAVSSPAVGPLFAEGGHFCTASVVHSERGDVLLTAAHCIHNGEGGGYLTGLTFAPGYHDGIAPFGYWTVSDELVAPGWSSSSDPDLDVGFATAHQAGTTKSLESLVGANLLATGTPFEQPITLTGYPDDSEVPAVCQNTTTKQDTFQLRVDCAGFPTGTSGGPWVTEQNPQTRLGTVIGVIGGFEFGGADADTSYSSYFDTDVLALYRQTTART
;
A
#
# COMPACT_ATOMS: atom_id res chain seq x y z
N MET A 1 -54.48 26.86 -55.91
CA MET A 1 -54.95 28.19 -56.21
C MET A 1 -53.78 29.17 -56.05
N ARG A 2 -53.43 29.82 -57.17
CA ARG A 2 -52.70 31.08 -57.40
C ARG A 2 -51.50 31.46 -56.46
N ARG A 3 -50.30 31.37 -57.03
CA ARG A 3 -49.08 32.11 -56.69
C ARG A 3 -49.17 33.55 -57.21
N PRO A 4 -48.60 34.55 -56.57
CA PRO A 4 -48.07 35.67 -57.34
C PRO A 4 -46.53 35.75 -57.28
N ALA A 5 -46.02 36.13 -58.41
CA ALA A 5 -44.62 36.48 -58.69
C ALA A 5 -44.31 37.86 -58.15
N VAL A 6 -43.05 38.04 -57.72
CA VAL A 6 -42.48 39.38 -57.42
C VAL A 6 -41.21 39.57 -58.25
N LEU A 7 -41.20 40.73 -58.93
CA LEU A 7 -40.20 41.19 -59.88
C LEU A 7 -38.85 41.48 -59.20
N LEU A 8 -37.79 41.12 -59.92
CA LEU A 8 -36.44 41.64 -59.69
C LEU A 8 -36.29 43.02 -60.31
N THR A 9 -35.79 43.96 -59.51
CA THR A 9 -35.23 45.24 -60.01
C THR A 9 -33.70 45.22 -59.76
N LEU A 10 -32.94 45.25 -60.86
CA LEU A 10 -31.50 45.43 -60.88
C LEU A 10 -31.17 46.91 -60.68
N ALA A 11 -30.41 47.22 -59.66
CA ALA A 11 -29.79 48.56 -59.49
C ALA A 11 -28.25 48.40 -59.68
N SER A 12 -27.74 48.97 -60.77
CA SER A 12 -26.34 49.05 -61.04
C SER A 12 -25.71 50.21 -60.25
N ILE A 13 -24.71 49.91 -59.41
CA ILE A 13 -23.88 50.87 -58.73
C ILE A 13 -22.47 50.78 -59.27
N ALA A 14 -21.99 51.88 -59.87
CA ALA A 14 -20.64 52.03 -60.38
C ALA A 14 -19.66 52.12 -59.23
N LEU A 15 -18.62 51.30 -59.24
CA LEU A 15 -17.51 51.34 -58.28
C LEU A 15 -16.38 52.23 -58.81
N LEU A 16 -16.17 53.38 -58.14
CA LEU A 16 -14.94 54.16 -58.27
C LEU A 16 -13.84 53.50 -57.44
N GLY A 17 -12.81 53.02 -58.12
CA GLY A 17 -11.62 52.42 -57.50
C GLY A 17 -10.72 53.48 -56.85
N ALA A 18 -10.50 53.33 -55.54
CA ALA A 18 -9.43 53.98 -54.81
C ALA A 18 -8.39 52.90 -54.48
N THR A 19 -7.22 52.94 -55.09
CA THR A 19 -6.07 52.06 -54.77
C THR A 19 -5.44 52.60 -53.51
N ALA A 20 -5.68 51.96 -52.37
CA ALA A 20 -4.89 52.17 -51.15
C ALA A 20 -3.65 51.28 -51.17
N VAL A 21 -2.47 51.91 -51.27
CA VAL A 21 -1.18 51.22 -51.09
C VAL A 21 -1.02 50.91 -49.58
N ALA A 22 -1.19 49.67 -49.24
CA ALA A 22 -0.92 49.20 -47.88
C ALA A 22 0.62 49.03 -47.69
N VAL A 23 1.21 49.93 -46.90
CA VAL A 23 2.60 49.78 -46.44
C VAL A 23 2.62 48.65 -45.40
N VAL A 24 3.05 47.46 -45.80
CA VAL A 24 3.29 46.36 -44.88
C VAL A 24 4.55 46.67 -44.10
N LYS A 25 4.40 47.14 -42.87
CA LYS A 25 5.50 47.28 -41.90
C LYS A 25 5.96 45.91 -41.50
N ALA A 26 7.13 45.49 -41.96
CA ALA A 26 7.73 44.22 -41.54
C ALA A 26 7.90 44.20 -40.01
N ARG A 27 7.22 43.28 -39.37
CA ARG A 27 7.34 43.04 -37.94
C ARG A 27 8.69 42.36 -37.71
N GLN A 28 9.57 43.01 -36.96
CA GLN A 28 10.82 42.35 -36.53
C GLN A 28 10.46 41.16 -35.63
N PRO A 29 11.12 39.99 -35.77
CA PRO A 29 10.91 38.89 -34.87
C PRO A 29 11.33 39.32 -33.46
N GLU A 30 10.43 39.12 -32.51
CA GLU A 30 10.70 39.30 -31.09
C GLU A 30 11.81 38.30 -30.67
N PRO A 31 12.77 38.71 -29.83
CA PRO A 31 13.79 37.79 -29.36
C PRO A 31 13.14 36.65 -28.61
N ALA A 32 13.47 35.41 -28.96
CA ALA A 32 13.00 34.21 -28.26
C ALA A 32 13.39 34.32 -26.78
N VAL A 33 12.38 34.41 -25.92
CA VAL A 33 12.59 34.28 -24.48
C VAL A 33 12.99 32.82 -24.23
N ALA A 34 14.24 32.60 -23.82
CA ALA A 34 14.69 31.28 -23.37
C ALA A 34 13.85 30.84 -22.21
N LEU A 35 13.14 29.72 -22.36
CA LEU A 35 12.47 29.06 -21.25
C LEU A 35 13.51 28.74 -20.18
N PRO A 36 13.19 28.95 -18.89
CA PRO A 36 14.05 28.48 -17.80
C PRO A 36 14.30 26.98 -17.97
N PRO A 37 15.50 26.49 -17.64
CA PRO A 37 15.76 25.05 -17.70
C PRO A 37 14.75 24.31 -16.85
N GLU A 38 14.18 23.26 -17.43
CA GLU A 38 13.30 22.33 -16.74
C GLU A 38 13.97 21.87 -15.43
N PRO A 39 13.29 21.88 -14.28
CA PRO A 39 13.91 21.44 -13.05
C PRO A 39 14.42 20.02 -13.26
N ALA A 40 15.72 19.82 -13.01
CA ALA A 40 16.32 18.50 -13.09
C ALA A 40 15.49 17.54 -12.23
N THR A 41 15.01 16.46 -12.85
CA THR A 41 14.41 15.34 -12.12
C THR A 41 15.45 14.90 -11.10
N VAL A 42 15.17 15.16 -9.83
CA VAL A 42 15.96 14.61 -8.73
C VAL A 42 15.68 13.11 -8.78
N GLU A 43 16.61 12.36 -9.36
CA GLU A 43 16.63 10.92 -9.29
C GLU A 43 16.62 10.57 -7.80
N ALA A 44 15.57 9.87 -7.34
CA ALA A 44 15.46 9.47 -5.95
C ALA A 44 16.72 8.68 -5.60
N ALA A 45 17.45 9.13 -4.58
CA ALA A 45 18.65 8.45 -4.13
C ALA A 45 18.29 6.99 -3.79
N PRO A 46 19.13 6.00 -4.15
CA PRO A 46 18.87 4.60 -3.85
C PRO A 46 18.68 4.46 -2.35
N VAL A 47 17.53 3.92 -1.96
CA VAL A 47 17.18 3.69 -0.55
C VAL A 47 18.18 2.70 0.02
N ALA A 48 18.97 3.13 0.99
CA ALA A 48 19.93 2.26 1.65
C ALA A 48 19.18 1.13 2.37
N THR A 49 19.36 -0.10 1.94
CA THR A 49 18.97 -1.29 2.69
C THR A 49 19.79 -1.32 3.99
N LEU A 50 19.14 -1.08 5.11
CA LEU A 50 19.78 -1.21 6.41
C LEU A 50 20.04 -2.70 6.68
N PRO A 51 21.17 -3.09 7.34
CA PRO A 51 21.34 -4.45 7.78
C PRO A 51 20.18 -4.85 8.68
N ALA A 52 19.58 -6.01 8.38
CA ALA A 52 18.30 -6.45 8.90
C ALA A 52 18.34 -6.74 10.42
N VAL A 53 18.15 -5.72 11.22
CA VAL A 53 17.66 -5.90 12.59
C VAL A 53 16.15 -5.71 12.52
N SER A 54 15.42 -6.81 12.33
CA SER A 54 13.95 -6.78 12.28
C SER A 54 13.36 -6.50 13.65
N SER A 55 12.11 -6.02 13.65
CA SER A 55 11.31 -5.95 14.86
C SER A 55 11.02 -7.37 15.38
N PRO A 56 11.17 -7.65 16.68
CA PRO A 56 10.78 -8.94 17.23
C PRO A 56 9.27 -9.21 17.09
N ALA A 57 8.47 -8.17 16.88
CA ALA A 57 7.03 -8.29 16.67
C ALA A 57 6.64 -8.61 15.22
N VAL A 58 7.61 -8.72 14.29
CA VAL A 58 7.37 -9.09 12.88
C VAL A 58 7.96 -10.47 12.61
N GLY A 59 7.28 -11.27 11.82
CA GLY A 59 7.74 -12.61 11.47
C GLY A 59 7.00 -13.18 10.27
N PRO A 60 7.51 -14.27 9.69
CA PRO A 60 6.84 -14.98 8.61
C PRO A 60 5.64 -15.79 9.11
N LEU A 61 4.65 -15.93 8.22
CA LEU A 61 3.60 -16.93 8.32
C LEU A 61 4.01 -18.18 7.57
N PHE A 62 3.90 -19.32 8.22
CA PHE A 62 4.18 -20.63 7.66
C PHE A 62 2.91 -21.40 7.37
N ALA A 63 2.91 -22.12 6.26
CA ALA A 63 1.98 -23.18 5.92
C ALA A 63 2.75 -24.46 5.56
N GLU A 64 2.04 -25.48 5.08
CA GLU A 64 2.67 -26.69 4.57
C GLU A 64 3.64 -26.32 3.42
N GLY A 65 4.94 -26.56 3.61
CA GLY A 65 5.98 -26.29 2.59
C GLY A 65 6.90 -25.10 2.86
N GLY A 66 6.67 -24.30 3.88
CA GLY A 66 7.53 -23.14 4.22
C GLY A 66 6.76 -21.89 4.58
N HIS A 67 7.47 -20.78 4.76
CA HIS A 67 6.80 -19.49 4.94
C HIS A 67 6.43 -18.87 3.57
N PHE A 68 5.34 -18.14 3.53
CA PHE A 68 4.77 -17.63 2.29
C PHE A 68 4.19 -16.21 2.41
N CYS A 69 4.10 -15.69 3.62
CA CYS A 69 3.59 -14.36 3.98
C CYS A 69 4.31 -13.85 5.23
N THR A 70 4.08 -12.61 5.55
CA THR A 70 4.56 -11.91 6.74
C THR A 70 3.38 -11.46 7.60
N ALA A 71 3.56 -11.42 8.91
CA ALA A 71 2.60 -10.84 9.84
C ALA A 71 3.31 -10.01 10.92
N SER A 72 2.55 -9.19 11.63
CA SER A 72 3.05 -8.44 12.78
C SER A 72 2.10 -8.47 13.95
N VAL A 73 2.66 -8.41 15.16
CA VAL A 73 1.88 -8.29 16.40
C VAL A 73 1.37 -6.87 16.52
N VAL A 74 0.07 -6.71 16.72
CA VAL A 74 -0.57 -5.44 17.04
C VAL A 74 -1.16 -5.47 18.44
N HIS A 75 -1.09 -4.32 19.13
CA HIS A 75 -1.54 -4.20 20.50
C HIS A 75 -3.01 -4.66 20.68
N SER A 76 -3.25 -5.42 21.73
CA SER A 76 -4.59 -5.79 22.19
C SER A 76 -4.58 -6.06 23.70
N GLU A 77 -5.73 -6.00 24.36
CA GLU A 77 -5.80 -6.28 25.80
C GLU A 77 -5.28 -7.68 26.17
N ARG A 78 -5.49 -8.68 25.30
CA ARG A 78 -4.96 -10.03 25.49
C ARG A 78 -3.53 -10.22 25.00
N GLY A 79 -3.08 -9.34 24.12
CA GLY A 79 -1.71 -9.38 23.57
C GLY A 79 -1.45 -10.55 22.65
N ASP A 80 -2.44 -10.98 21.87
CA ASP A 80 -2.37 -12.15 20.99
C ASP A 80 -2.77 -11.87 19.54
N VAL A 81 -3.01 -10.60 19.16
CA VAL A 81 -3.51 -10.24 17.83
C VAL A 81 -2.39 -10.07 16.83
N LEU A 82 -2.56 -10.72 15.69
CA LEU A 82 -1.74 -10.57 14.48
C LEU A 82 -2.47 -9.70 13.44
N LEU A 83 -1.70 -8.94 12.70
CA LEU A 83 -2.09 -8.20 11.50
C LEU A 83 -1.30 -8.74 10.31
N THR A 84 -1.97 -8.98 9.20
CA THR A 84 -1.38 -9.42 7.92
C THR A 84 -2.27 -8.97 6.75
N ALA A 85 -1.95 -9.35 5.51
CA ALA A 85 -2.87 -9.18 4.39
C ALA A 85 -4.00 -10.23 4.44
N ALA A 86 -5.18 -9.88 3.92
CA ALA A 86 -6.30 -10.82 3.89
C ALA A 86 -5.99 -12.03 3.02
N HIS A 87 -5.32 -11.86 1.88
CA HIS A 87 -4.93 -12.98 1.00
C HIS A 87 -3.95 -13.96 1.66
N CYS A 88 -3.28 -13.57 2.75
CA CYS A 88 -2.41 -14.46 3.53
C CYS A 88 -3.16 -15.44 4.43
N ILE A 89 -4.44 -15.18 4.71
CA ILE A 89 -5.27 -16.00 5.62
C ILE A 89 -6.60 -16.45 5.01
N HIS A 90 -6.98 -15.91 3.84
CA HIS A 90 -8.25 -16.22 3.17
C HIS A 90 -8.13 -16.11 1.65
N ASN A 91 -8.58 -17.12 0.92
CA ASN A 91 -8.45 -17.24 -0.54
C ASN A 91 -9.36 -16.28 -1.36
N GLY A 92 -10.01 -15.29 -0.74
CA GLY A 92 -10.90 -14.34 -1.43
C GLY A 92 -12.22 -14.93 -1.88
N GLU A 93 -12.76 -14.38 -2.97
CA GLU A 93 -14.07 -14.78 -3.53
C GLU A 93 -14.13 -16.27 -3.85
N GLY A 94 -15.17 -16.94 -3.34
CA GLY A 94 -15.37 -18.37 -3.52
C GLY A 94 -14.39 -19.27 -2.78
N GLY A 95 -13.43 -18.70 -2.06
CA GLY A 95 -12.49 -19.44 -1.24
C GLY A 95 -12.91 -19.47 0.24
N GLY A 96 -11.96 -19.88 1.09
CA GLY A 96 -12.15 -19.96 2.54
C GLY A 96 -10.88 -19.59 3.27
N TYR A 97 -10.93 -19.63 4.59
CA TYR A 97 -9.75 -19.43 5.44
C TYR A 97 -8.72 -20.53 5.21
N LEU A 98 -7.46 -20.16 5.24
CA LEU A 98 -6.35 -21.10 5.25
C LEU A 98 -6.32 -21.80 6.62
N THR A 99 -5.74 -22.97 6.69
CA THR A 99 -5.68 -23.78 7.92
C THR A 99 -4.25 -24.24 8.20
N GLY A 100 -3.97 -24.50 9.49
CA GLY A 100 -2.64 -25.01 9.86
C GLY A 100 -1.54 -23.95 9.83
N LEU A 101 -1.90 -22.67 9.85
CA LEU A 101 -0.95 -21.58 9.84
C LEU A 101 -0.21 -21.46 11.17
N THR A 102 1.09 -21.14 11.09
CA THR A 102 1.90 -20.77 12.24
C THR A 102 2.66 -19.49 11.97
N PHE A 103 2.91 -18.73 13.02
CA PHE A 103 3.66 -17.49 13.02
C PHE A 103 4.95 -17.64 13.82
N ALA A 104 6.07 -17.15 13.31
CA ALA A 104 7.36 -17.18 14.00
C ALA A 104 7.91 -15.76 14.20
N PRO A 105 7.60 -15.09 15.32
CA PRO A 105 8.04 -13.73 15.59
C PRO A 105 9.56 -13.63 15.72
N GLY A 106 10.14 -12.58 15.10
CA GLY A 106 11.58 -12.34 15.13
C GLY A 106 12.44 -13.41 14.44
N TYR A 107 11.84 -14.20 13.53
CA TYR A 107 12.51 -15.23 12.78
C TYR A 107 13.71 -14.69 12.00
N HIS A 108 14.84 -15.43 12.02
CA HIS A 108 16.04 -15.11 11.25
C HIS A 108 16.96 -16.33 11.15
N ASP A 109 17.66 -16.47 10.04
CA ASP A 109 18.69 -17.49 9.81
C ASP A 109 18.21 -18.92 10.15
N GLY A 110 16.96 -19.25 9.86
CA GLY A 110 16.37 -20.56 10.20
C GLY A 110 15.99 -20.72 11.67
N ILE A 111 16.08 -19.66 12.49
CA ILE A 111 15.84 -19.71 13.93
C ILE A 111 14.54 -18.97 14.26
N ALA A 112 13.66 -19.64 15.01
CA ALA A 112 12.48 -19.05 15.63
C ALA A 112 12.74 -18.77 17.12
N PRO A 113 13.29 -17.59 17.50
CA PRO A 113 13.78 -17.32 18.87
C PRO A 113 12.67 -17.36 19.92
N PHE A 114 11.42 -17.09 19.51
CA PHE A 114 10.23 -17.13 20.38
C PHE A 114 9.34 -18.35 20.07
N GLY A 115 9.85 -19.31 19.26
CA GLY A 115 9.11 -20.49 18.82
C GLY A 115 8.06 -20.17 17.77
N TYR A 116 7.25 -21.19 17.45
CA TYR A 116 6.13 -21.12 16.51
C TYR A 116 4.82 -20.97 17.28
N TRP A 117 3.97 -20.09 16.79
CA TRP A 117 2.66 -19.75 17.36
C TRP A 117 1.57 -20.21 16.41
N THR A 118 0.62 -21.00 16.90
CA THR A 118 -0.54 -21.42 16.09
C THR A 118 -1.43 -20.23 15.84
N VAL A 119 -1.77 -20.00 14.56
CA VAL A 119 -2.71 -18.95 14.13
C VAL A 119 -4.13 -19.51 14.18
N SER A 120 -5.07 -18.73 14.67
CA SER A 120 -6.48 -19.06 14.79
C SER A 120 -7.37 -17.81 14.75
N ASP A 121 -8.69 -18.02 14.75
CA ASP A 121 -9.70 -16.94 14.78
C ASP A 121 -9.48 -15.86 13.72
N GLU A 122 -9.06 -16.31 12.54
CA GLU A 122 -8.80 -15.43 11.38
C GLU A 122 -10.05 -14.64 11.01
N LEU A 123 -9.85 -13.37 10.66
CA LEU A 123 -10.92 -12.47 10.28
C LEU A 123 -10.48 -11.58 9.12
N VAL A 124 -11.29 -11.57 8.07
CA VAL A 124 -11.19 -10.65 6.92
C VAL A 124 -12.50 -9.90 6.73
N ALA A 125 -12.44 -8.77 6.03
CA ALA A 125 -13.62 -7.98 5.71
C ALA A 125 -14.58 -8.75 4.78
N PRO A 126 -15.92 -8.57 4.91
CA PRO A 126 -16.88 -9.22 3.99
C PRO A 126 -16.66 -8.94 2.52
N GLY A 127 -16.19 -7.73 2.14
CA GLY A 127 -15.86 -7.40 0.75
C GLY A 127 -14.68 -8.21 0.22
N TRP A 128 -13.69 -8.51 1.04
CA TRP A 128 -12.63 -9.44 0.65
C TRP A 128 -13.17 -10.85 0.38
N SER A 129 -13.92 -11.42 1.31
CA SER A 129 -14.42 -12.80 1.17
C SER A 129 -15.47 -12.97 0.07
N SER A 130 -16.20 -11.92 -0.32
CA SER A 130 -17.27 -11.98 -1.33
C SER A 130 -16.85 -11.58 -2.73
N SER A 131 -15.81 -10.76 -2.90
CA SER A 131 -15.41 -10.18 -4.19
C SER A 131 -13.91 -9.99 -4.37
N SER A 132 -13.09 -10.44 -3.43
CA SER A 132 -11.63 -10.20 -3.40
C SER A 132 -11.28 -8.72 -3.59
N ASP A 133 -12.03 -7.84 -2.91
CA ASP A 133 -11.87 -6.39 -3.01
C ASP A 133 -10.47 -5.98 -2.52
N PRO A 134 -9.58 -5.45 -3.40
CA PRO A 134 -8.22 -5.11 -3.02
C PRO A 134 -8.15 -3.98 -2.00
N ASP A 135 -9.18 -3.15 -1.88
CA ASP A 135 -9.24 -2.08 -0.88
C ASP A 135 -9.44 -2.63 0.55
N LEU A 136 -9.77 -3.91 0.65
CA LEU A 136 -10.01 -4.64 1.90
C LEU A 136 -9.04 -5.81 2.12
N ASP A 137 -7.88 -5.80 1.45
CA ASP A 137 -6.85 -6.84 1.58
C ASP A 137 -6.05 -6.68 2.89
N VAL A 138 -6.76 -6.66 4.00
CA VAL A 138 -6.25 -6.60 5.37
C VAL A 138 -6.94 -7.68 6.19
N GLY A 139 -6.15 -8.41 6.98
CA GLY A 139 -6.66 -9.47 7.83
C GLY A 139 -6.06 -9.43 9.24
N PHE A 140 -6.85 -9.91 10.20
CA PHE A 140 -6.41 -10.11 11.57
C PHE A 140 -6.61 -11.57 11.97
N ALA A 141 -5.81 -12.02 12.93
CA ALA A 141 -5.93 -13.34 13.52
C ALA A 141 -5.48 -13.29 14.97
N THR A 142 -5.71 -14.37 15.73
CA THR A 142 -5.08 -14.57 17.03
C THR A 142 -3.95 -15.58 16.92
N ALA A 143 -2.96 -15.49 17.82
CA ALA A 143 -1.87 -16.44 17.87
C ALA A 143 -1.65 -16.95 19.29
N HIS A 144 -1.50 -18.27 19.43
CA HIS A 144 -1.26 -18.92 20.72
C HIS A 144 -0.15 -19.98 20.61
N GLN A 145 0.50 -20.25 21.72
CA GLN A 145 1.53 -21.28 21.80
C GLN A 145 1.22 -22.25 22.94
N ALA A 146 1.22 -23.54 22.63
CA ALA A 146 0.97 -24.57 23.63
C ALA A 146 2.06 -24.56 24.72
N GLY A 147 1.67 -24.75 25.97
CA GLY A 147 2.59 -24.84 27.11
C GLY A 147 3.10 -23.51 27.67
N THR A 148 2.65 -22.37 27.15
CA THR A 148 2.93 -21.05 27.73
C THR A 148 1.65 -20.36 28.22
N THR A 149 1.76 -19.58 29.28
CA THR A 149 0.72 -18.66 29.76
C THR A 149 1.02 -17.21 29.40
N LYS A 150 2.16 -16.96 28.76
CA LYS A 150 2.54 -15.62 28.31
C LYS A 150 1.82 -15.27 27.01
N SER A 151 1.34 -14.05 26.90
CA SER A 151 0.84 -13.53 25.64
C SER A 151 2.00 -13.25 24.68
N LEU A 152 1.72 -13.26 23.38
CA LEU A 152 2.70 -12.99 22.34
C LEU A 152 3.29 -11.58 22.52
N GLU A 153 2.45 -10.56 22.71
CA GLU A 153 2.86 -9.17 22.95
C GLU A 153 3.77 -9.02 24.18
N SER A 154 3.51 -9.79 25.25
CA SER A 154 4.37 -9.74 26.45
C SER A 154 5.80 -10.23 26.22
N LEU A 155 6.02 -11.01 25.16
CA LEU A 155 7.33 -11.57 24.79
C LEU A 155 8.08 -10.69 23.77
N VAL A 156 7.36 -10.15 22.77
CA VAL A 156 7.98 -9.50 21.62
C VAL A 156 7.58 -8.03 21.46
N GLY A 157 6.65 -7.55 22.28
CA GLY A 157 6.02 -6.25 22.10
C GLY A 157 4.99 -6.26 20.97
N ALA A 158 4.36 -5.12 20.72
CA ALA A 158 3.37 -4.94 19.66
C ALA A 158 3.46 -3.55 19.06
N ASN A 159 3.08 -3.41 17.80
CA ASN A 159 2.84 -2.12 17.17
C ASN A 159 1.46 -1.59 17.57
N LEU A 160 1.32 -0.28 17.65
CA LEU A 160 0.00 0.35 17.71
C LEU A 160 -0.63 0.33 16.31
N LEU A 161 -1.96 0.29 16.25
CA LEU A 161 -2.70 0.43 14.98
C LEU A 161 -3.23 1.86 14.86
N ALA A 162 -2.99 2.52 13.72
CA ALA A 162 -3.65 3.78 13.38
C ALA A 162 -4.40 3.69 12.06
N THR A 163 -5.50 4.44 11.97
CA THR A 163 -6.35 4.54 10.79
C THR A 163 -6.64 6.01 10.48
N GLY A 164 -6.99 6.33 9.23
CA GLY A 164 -7.28 7.70 8.82
C GLY A 164 -6.05 8.62 8.82
N THR A 165 -4.87 8.06 8.63
CA THR A 165 -3.60 8.80 8.66
C THR A 165 -3.33 9.52 7.33
N PRO A 166 -2.45 10.54 7.29
CA PRO A 166 -2.03 11.14 6.02
C PRO A 166 -1.45 10.10 5.05
N PHE A 167 -1.66 10.31 3.73
CA PHE A 167 -1.10 9.43 2.70
C PHE A 167 0.41 9.49 2.60
N GLU A 168 1.00 10.65 2.91
CA GLU A 168 2.46 10.85 2.85
C GLU A 168 3.04 10.81 4.26
N GLN A 169 3.75 9.72 4.56
CA GLN A 169 4.41 9.52 5.86
C GLN A 169 5.69 8.71 5.70
N PRO A 170 6.72 9.00 6.48
CA PRO A 170 7.89 8.15 6.57
C PRO A 170 7.52 6.84 7.28
N ILE A 171 7.90 5.71 6.67
CA ILE A 171 7.68 4.38 7.24
C ILE A 171 8.96 3.55 7.23
N THR A 172 8.97 2.55 8.08
CA THR A 172 9.82 1.36 7.94
C THR A 172 8.92 0.20 7.48
N LEU A 173 9.26 -0.38 6.34
CA LEU A 173 8.64 -1.57 5.77
C LEU A 173 9.49 -2.78 6.13
N THR A 174 8.86 -3.86 6.59
CA THR A 174 9.53 -5.14 6.88
C THR A 174 8.72 -6.26 6.27
N GLY A 175 9.38 -7.19 5.57
CA GLY A 175 8.75 -8.37 4.99
C GLY A 175 9.72 -9.53 4.89
N TYR A 176 9.20 -10.75 4.84
CA TYR A 176 9.99 -11.98 4.70
C TYR A 176 9.82 -12.57 3.30
N PRO A 177 10.82 -12.39 2.38
CA PRO A 177 10.79 -13.09 1.10
C PRO A 177 10.73 -14.60 1.29
N ASP A 178 9.91 -15.31 0.50
CA ASP A 178 9.72 -16.77 0.64
C ASP A 178 10.97 -17.62 0.34
N ASP A 179 11.96 -17.02 -0.30
CA ASP A 179 13.28 -17.62 -0.60
C ASP A 179 14.38 -17.17 0.37
N SER A 180 14.05 -16.44 1.45
CA SER A 180 15.03 -15.85 2.38
C SER A 180 14.71 -16.15 3.85
N GLU A 181 15.71 -16.61 4.57
CA GLU A 181 15.63 -16.84 6.03
C GLU A 181 15.83 -15.56 6.86
N VAL A 182 15.97 -14.40 6.20
CA VAL A 182 16.11 -13.09 6.85
C VAL A 182 15.13 -12.08 6.23
N PRO A 183 14.57 -11.15 7.02
CA PRO A 183 13.65 -10.17 6.51
C PRO A 183 14.33 -9.12 5.62
N ALA A 184 13.60 -8.64 4.62
CA ALA A 184 13.89 -7.39 3.95
C ALA A 184 13.37 -6.21 4.80
N VAL A 185 14.14 -5.12 4.87
CA VAL A 185 13.76 -3.90 5.57
C VAL A 185 14.07 -2.70 4.69
N CYS A 186 13.11 -1.80 4.54
CA CYS A 186 13.26 -0.56 3.78
C CYS A 186 12.67 0.61 4.55
N GLN A 187 13.25 1.80 4.38
CA GLN A 187 12.69 3.06 4.88
C GLN A 187 12.43 3.98 3.71
N ASN A 188 11.19 4.42 3.56
CA ASN A 188 10.83 5.41 2.55
C ASN A 188 9.55 6.15 2.97
N THR A 189 9.13 7.12 2.17
CA THR A 189 7.89 7.87 2.37
C THR A 189 6.79 7.25 1.51
N THR A 190 5.63 7.02 2.13
CA THR A 190 4.43 6.57 1.42
C THR A 190 3.88 7.66 0.53
N THR A 191 3.17 7.27 -0.50
CA THR A 191 2.42 8.16 -1.40
C THR A 191 1.00 7.63 -1.60
N LYS A 192 0.12 8.48 -2.12
CA LYS A 192 -1.22 8.07 -2.48
C LYS A 192 -1.22 7.37 -3.83
N GLN A 193 -1.65 6.10 -3.89
CA GLN A 193 -1.94 5.42 -5.13
C GLN A 193 -3.32 5.82 -5.67
N ASP A 194 -4.35 5.69 -4.84
CA ASP A 194 -5.72 6.16 -5.12
C ASP A 194 -6.45 6.50 -3.81
N THR A 195 -7.79 6.48 -3.80
CA THR A 195 -8.58 6.87 -2.61
C THR A 195 -8.42 5.89 -1.45
N PHE A 196 -8.24 4.60 -1.75
CA PHE A 196 -8.21 3.52 -0.76
C PHE A 196 -6.89 2.72 -0.79
N GLN A 197 -5.87 3.23 -1.50
CA GLN A 197 -4.58 2.54 -1.62
C GLN A 197 -3.41 3.48 -1.36
N LEU A 198 -2.47 3.00 -0.59
CA LEU A 198 -1.14 3.58 -0.40
C LEU A 198 -0.14 2.90 -1.33
N ARG A 199 0.94 3.61 -1.63
CA ARG A 199 2.10 3.12 -2.37
C ARG A 199 3.38 3.48 -1.65
N VAL A 200 4.40 2.63 -1.75
CA VAL A 200 5.78 2.92 -1.37
C VAL A 200 6.75 2.26 -2.36
N ASP A 201 7.78 3.00 -2.76
CA ASP A 201 8.85 2.47 -3.59
C ASP A 201 9.95 1.92 -2.67
N CYS A 202 10.06 0.60 -2.59
CA CYS A 202 11.02 -0.12 -1.75
C CYS A 202 11.48 -1.38 -2.50
N ALA A 203 12.74 -1.41 -2.90
CA ALA A 203 13.29 -2.59 -3.58
C ALA A 203 13.51 -3.78 -2.64
N GLY A 204 13.35 -4.99 -3.18
CA GLY A 204 13.63 -6.24 -2.47
C GLY A 204 12.47 -6.80 -1.67
N PHE A 205 11.23 -6.54 -2.10
CA PHE A 205 10.00 -7.09 -1.50
C PHE A 205 9.24 -8.01 -2.49
N PRO A 206 9.80 -9.18 -2.81
CA PRO A 206 9.15 -10.17 -3.68
C PRO A 206 8.05 -10.94 -2.93
N THR A 207 7.59 -12.05 -3.54
CA THR A 207 6.68 -13.02 -2.92
C THR A 207 7.14 -13.43 -1.51
N GLY A 208 6.19 -13.64 -0.61
CA GLY A 208 6.46 -13.92 0.81
C GLY A 208 6.41 -12.67 1.70
N THR A 209 6.69 -11.48 1.17
CA THR A 209 6.65 -10.23 1.94
C THR A 209 5.24 -9.71 2.20
N SER A 210 4.22 -10.24 1.53
CA SER A 210 2.79 -9.95 1.73
C SER A 210 2.41 -9.97 3.20
N GLY A 211 1.62 -9.00 3.65
CA GLY A 211 1.25 -8.81 5.06
C GLY A 211 2.32 -8.12 5.91
N GLY A 212 3.48 -7.82 5.33
CA GLY A 212 4.55 -7.07 6.00
C GLY A 212 4.09 -5.68 6.43
N PRO A 213 4.32 -5.27 7.71
CA PRO A 213 3.79 -4.03 8.23
C PRO A 213 4.52 -2.78 7.73
N TRP A 214 3.77 -1.70 7.52
CA TRP A 214 4.24 -0.34 7.26
C TRP A 214 4.18 0.45 8.56
N VAL A 215 5.34 0.63 9.22
CA VAL A 215 5.42 1.20 10.57
C VAL A 215 5.96 2.61 10.51
N THR A 216 5.18 3.59 10.94
CA THR A 216 5.61 4.97 11.18
C THR A 216 6.04 5.17 12.63
N GLU A 217 6.79 6.24 12.90
CA GLU A 217 7.28 6.58 14.25
C GLU A 217 7.99 5.42 14.95
N GLN A 218 8.72 4.61 14.18
CA GLN A 218 9.40 3.44 14.74
C GLN A 218 10.48 3.84 15.74
N ASN A 219 10.38 3.30 16.95
CA ASN A 219 11.40 3.46 17.99
C ASN A 219 12.67 2.68 17.59
N PRO A 220 13.85 3.30 17.53
CA PRO A 220 15.07 2.66 17.04
C PRO A 220 15.60 1.55 17.97
N GLN A 221 15.21 1.52 19.24
CA GLN A 221 15.64 0.51 20.21
C GLN A 221 14.72 -0.70 20.22
N THR A 222 13.40 -0.48 20.26
CA THR A 222 12.41 -1.57 20.33
C THR A 222 12.00 -2.06 18.95
N ARG A 223 12.20 -1.25 17.91
CA ARG A 223 11.71 -1.49 16.54
C ARG A 223 10.18 -1.57 16.44
N LEU A 224 9.48 -1.07 17.45
CA LEU A 224 8.03 -0.95 17.49
C LEU A 224 7.61 0.49 17.15
N GLY A 225 6.41 0.67 16.64
CA GLY A 225 5.85 1.97 16.30
C GLY A 225 4.36 1.88 16.03
N THR A 226 3.87 2.69 15.09
CA THR A 226 2.47 2.71 14.69
C THR A 226 2.33 2.13 13.30
N VAL A 227 1.58 1.02 13.15
CA VAL A 227 1.32 0.42 11.85
C VAL A 227 0.16 1.15 11.17
N ILE A 228 0.36 1.52 9.90
CA ILE A 228 -0.57 2.29 9.07
C ILE A 228 -0.92 1.59 7.74
N GLY A 229 -0.33 0.44 7.48
CA GLY A 229 -0.52 -0.36 6.26
C GLY A 229 0.15 -1.71 6.39
N VAL A 230 -0.13 -2.59 5.43
CA VAL A 230 0.53 -3.89 5.20
C VAL A 230 0.78 -4.08 3.71
N ILE A 231 1.77 -4.85 3.32
CA ILE A 231 1.94 -5.26 1.91
C ILE A 231 0.72 -6.09 1.51
N GLY A 232 -0.13 -5.54 0.66
CA GLY A 232 -1.39 -6.12 0.20
C GLY A 232 -2.16 -5.11 -0.65
N GLY A 233 -3.42 -5.39 -1.00
CA GLY A 233 -4.26 -4.50 -1.77
C GLY A 233 -4.00 -4.57 -3.27
N PHE A 234 -3.76 -3.44 -3.92
CA PHE A 234 -3.54 -3.35 -5.35
C PHE A 234 -2.45 -4.35 -5.79
N GLU A 235 -2.78 -5.18 -6.81
CA GLU A 235 -1.90 -6.24 -7.32
C GLU A 235 -1.34 -7.17 -6.23
N PHE A 236 -2.14 -7.45 -5.17
CA PHE A 236 -1.75 -8.27 -4.01
C PHE A 236 -0.51 -7.74 -3.26
N GLY A 237 -0.29 -6.43 -3.32
CA GLY A 237 0.84 -5.76 -2.68
C GLY A 237 1.93 -5.30 -3.63
N GLY A 238 1.86 -5.64 -4.92
CA GLY A 238 2.76 -5.21 -5.98
C GLY A 238 3.08 -6.31 -6.99
N ALA A 239 3.14 -5.94 -8.28
CA ALA A 239 3.48 -6.87 -9.36
C ALA A 239 5.01 -7.08 -9.51
N ASP A 240 5.82 -6.23 -8.91
CA ASP A 240 7.28 -6.32 -8.90
C ASP A 240 7.82 -6.15 -7.47
N ALA A 241 9.12 -6.45 -7.29
CA ALA A 241 9.76 -6.39 -5.99
C ALA A 241 10.22 -4.99 -5.55
N ASP A 242 9.99 -3.96 -6.37
CA ASP A 242 10.53 -2.62 -6.14
C ASP A 242 9.46 -1.61 -5.69
N THR A 243 8.19 -1.97 -5.87
CA THR A 243 7.04 -1.15 -5.46
C THR A 243 6.06 -2.00 -4.66
N SER A 244 5.65 -1.50 -3.50
CA SER A 244 4.65 -2.15 -2.66
C SER A 244 3.42 -1.27 -2.50
N TYR A 245 2.25 -1.90 -2.33
CA TYR A 245 0.97 -1.27 -2.07
C TYR A 245 0.38 -1.75 -0.76
N SER A 246 -0.55 -0.96 -0.22
CA SER A 246 -1.35 -1.31 0.95
C SER A 246 -2.75 -0.77 0.79
N SER A 247 -3.76 -1.54 1.17
CA SER A 247 -5.07 -0.97 1.48
C SER A 247 -4.91 0.18 2.46
N TYR A 248 -5.62 1.30 2.23
CA TYR A 248 -5.62 2.42 3.15
C TYR A 248 -6.37 2.07 4.44
N PHE A 249 -5.71 2.19 5.57
CA PHE A 249 -6.34 1.89 6.86
C PHE A 249 -7.35 2.97 7.23
N ASP A 250 -8.61 2.64 7.06
CA ASP A 250 -9.76 3.50 7.33
C ASP A 250 -10.66 2.97 8.45
N THR A 251 -11.92 3.36 8.44
CA THR A 251 -12.93 2.93 9.41
C THR A 251 -13.28 1.45 9.30
N ASP A 252 -13.14 0.84 8.13
CA ASP A 252 -13.44 -0.58 7.91
C ASP A 252 -12.35 -1.45 8.52
N VAL A 253 -11.08 -1.08 8.36
CA VAL A 253 -9.95 -1.74 9.03
C VAL A 253 -10.08 -1.59 10.56
N LEU A 254 -10.47 -0.40 11.06
CA LEU A 254 -10.70 -0.20 12.49
C LEU A 254 -11.85 -1.07 13.03
N ALA A 255 -12.93 -1.22 12.25
CA ALA A 255 -14.05 -2.07 12.62
C ALA A 255 -13.64 -3.54 12.67
N LEU A 256 -12.85 -4.00 11.71
CA LEU A 256 -12.30 -5.35 11.66
C LEU A 256 -11.39 -5.64 12.87
N TYR A 257 -10.47 -4.73 13.18
CA TYR A 257 -9.63 -4.84 14.37
C TYR A 257 -10.44 -4.93 15.66
N ARG A 258 -11.44 -4.05 15.84
CA ARG A 258 -12.33 -4.09 17.02
C ARG A 258 -13.13 -5.39 17.11
N GLN A 259 -13.57 -5.91 15.97
CA GLN A 259 -14.26 -7.20 15.93
C GLN A 259 -13.34 -8.34 16.35
N THR A 260 -12.08 -8.33 15.90
CA THR A 260 -11.08 -9.33 16.31
C THR A 260 -10.81 -9.26 17.83
N THR A 261 -10.56 -8.06 18.36
CA THR A 261 -10.26 -7.88 19.79
C THR A 261 -11.47 -8.17 20.71
N ALA A 262 -12.71 -8.08 20.20
CA ALA A 262 -13.93 -8.36 20.96
C ALA A 262 -14.34 -9.85 20.97
N ARG A 263 -13.78 -10.70 20.08
CA ARG A 263 -14.07 -12.15 20.03
C ARG A 263 -13.39 -12.95 21.14
N THR A 264 -12.72 -12.30 21.98
CA THR A 264 -11.81 -12.86 22.98
C THR A 264 -12.36 -12.77 24.39
#